data_84cba0642551e6b1601921dc9452a221
#
_entry.id   84cba0642551e6b1601921dc9452a221
#
_cell.length_a   1.000
_cell.length_b   1.000
_cell.length_c   1.000
_cell.angle_alpha   90.00
_cell.angle_beta   90.00
_cell.angle_gamma   90.00
#
_symmetry.space_group_name_H-M   'P 1'
#
loop_
_entity.id
_entity.type
_entity.pdbx_description
1 polymer ?
#
loop_
_entity_poly.entity_id
_entity_poly.type
_entity_poly.pdbx_seq_one_letter_code
_entity_poly.pdbx_strand_id
1 'polypeptide(L)'
;VPVHTEPNMLQELVLQPGKMKSMVAAVTGGSQVGEALPQATLGSVPWRRENVRYNANELYMDIVEKLSAVIDGRTSMLEHAEVIGDIECNCQLSGRPDLTLHIAEPYALEDVSFHPCVRLWRWEQNRCISFVPPDGPFTLGSYRVRGIVNLPIYVNPQISFGPGPDAGGGGGTFGGGGGGGGGGGGSSSADSGCTGRVSVMVGSRAAQGRPIEDVNIIIPFPAHTLSSQLSANTGTVHFDETSKECIWRIGKLPNDKTPSLSGSVTLAPGGRPGRELSLTVLAEFKVSMYAASNIRVQSLRLDNEEITSRTRAC
;
A
#
# COMPACT_ATOMS: atom_id res chain seq x y z
N VAL A 1 -20.53 4.73 -4.97
CA VAL A 1 -21.56 3.70 -4.74
C VAL A 1 -21.58 2.86 -6.00
N PRO A 2 -21.19 1.58 -5.98
CA PRO A 2 -21.41 0.73 -7.13
C PRO A 2 -22.92 0.59 -7.30
N VAL A 3 -23.46 1.21 -8.34
CA VAL A 3 -24.83 0.98 -8.76
C VAL A 3 -24.84 -0.42 -9.33
N HIS A 4 -25.47 -1.36 -8.64
CA HIS A 4 -25.77 -2.67 -9.21
C HIS A 4 -26.73 -2.46 -10.38
N THR A 5 -26.21 -2.62 -11.59
CA THR A 5 -26.94 -2.48 -12.85
C THR A 5 -27.47 -3.81 -13.36
N GLU A 6 -27.75 -4.79 -12.50
CA GLU A 6 -28.45 -5.97 -12.91
C GLU A 6 -29.91 -5.63 -13.21
N PRO A 7 -30.41 -5.86 -14.44
CA PRO A 7 -31.74 -5.44 -14.87
C PRO A 7 -32.88 -5.95 -13.97
N ASN A 8 -32.68 -7.12 -13.37
CA ASN A 8 -33.66 -7.75 -12.49
C ASN A 8 -33.77 -7.02 -11.12
N MET A 9 -32.69 -6.47 -10.59
CA MET A 9 -32.69 -5.71 -9.34
C MET A 9 -33.35 -4.33 -9.50
N LEU A 10 -33.16 -3.68 -10.66
CA LEU A 10 -33.78 -2.40 -10.95
C LEU A 10 -35.31 -2.53 -11.15
N GLN A 11 -35.79 -3.63 -11.72
CA GLN A 11 -37.23 -3.86 -11.84
C GLN A 11 -37.91 -4.07 -10.49
N GLU A 12 -37.25 -4.73 -9.54
CA GLU A 12 -37.78 -4.93 -8.18
C GLU A 12 -37.84 -3.63 -7.36
N LEU A 13 -36.86 -2.73 -7.53
CA LEU A 13 -36.83 -1.44 -6.84
C LEU A 13 -37.87 -0.43 -7.35
N VAL A 14 -38.30 -0.56 -8.60
CA VAL A 14 -39.20 0.39 -9.27
C VAL A 14 -40.64 -0.05 -9.28
N LEU A 15 -40.93 -1.35 -9.23
CA LEU A 15 -42.32 -1.89 -9.31
C LEU A 15 -42.88 -2.19 -7.92
N GLN A 16 -43.94 -1.50 -7.54
CA GLN A 16 -44.69 -1.83 -6.32
C GLN A 16 -45.24 -3.27 -6.37
N PRO A 17 -45.16 -4.05 -5.29
CA PRO A 17 -45.52 -5.48 -5.29
C PRO A 17 -46.93 -5.81 -5.79
N GLY A 18 -47.87 -4.90 -5.67
CA GLY A 18 -49.26 -5.07 -6.12
C GLY A 18 -49.44 -4.97 -7.63
N LYS A 19 -48.58 -4.26 -8.36
CA LYS A 19 -48.66 -4.11 -9.82
C LYS A 19 -47.97 -5.25 -10.57
N MET A 20 -47.01 -5.92 -9.94
CA MET A 20 -46.26 -7.03 -10.54
C MET A 20 -47.14 -8.26 -10.74
N LYS A 21 -48.03 -8.62 -9.81
CA LYS A 21 -48.99 -9.76 -9.98
C LYS A 21 -49.93 -9.56 -11.17
N SER A 22 -50.34 -8.33 -11.43
CA SER A 22 -51.25 -8.01 -12.54
C SER A 22 -50.57 -8.08 -13.91
N MET A 23 -49.29 -7.65 -14.01
CA MET A 23 -48.56 -7.69 -15.28
C MET A 23 -48.08 -9.09 -15.66
N VAL A 24 -47.66 -9.89 -14.70
CA VAL A 24 -47.22 -11.29 -14.97
C VAL A 24 -48.40 -12.17 -15.41
N ALA A 25 -49.61 -11.98 -14.82
CA ALA A 25 -50.80 -12.70 -15.24
C ALA A 25 -51.28 -12.32 -16.66
N ALA A 26 -51.03 -11.07 -17.09
CA ALA A 26 -51.41 -10.59 -18.42
C ALA A 26 -50.48 -11.11 -19.54
N VAL A 27 -49.19 -11.37 -19.22
CA VAL A 27 -48.15 -11.76 -20.21
C VAL A 27 -48.04 -13.28 -20.36
N THR A 28 -48.32 -14.06 -19.32
CA THR A 28 -48.06 -15.52 -19.29
C THR A 28 -49.29 -16.43 -19.53
N GLY A 29 -50.48 -15.89 -19.83
CA GLY A 29 -51.62 -16.69 -20.22
C GLY A 29 -51.99 -17.83 -19.26
N GLY A 30 -51.84 -17.59 -17.94
CA GLY A 30 -52.31 -18.53 -16.91
C GLY A 30 -51.39 -19.76 -16.66
N SER A 31 -50.23 -19.83 -17.23
CA SER A 31 -49.22 -20.84 -16.83
C SER A 31 -48.62 -20.46 -15.49
N GLN A 32 -48.67 -21.34 -14.49
CA GLN A 32 -47.99 -21.18 -13.21
C GLN A 32 -46.50 -21.07 -13.43
N VAL A 33 -45.99 -19.83 -13.53
CA VAL A 33 -44.54 -19.57 -13.42
C VAL A 33 -44.18 -19.81 -11.97
N GLY A 34 -43.27 -20.75 -11.73
CA GLY A 34 -42.85 -21.13 -10.39
C GLY A 34 -42.42 -19.92 -9.56
N GLU A 35 -43.09 -19.78 -8.47
CA GLU A 35 -42.99 -18.66 -7.51
C GLU A 35 -41.73 -18.66 -6.68
N ALA A 36 -40.61 -18.75 -7.24
CA ALA A 36 -39.40 -18.55 -6.44
C ALA A 36 -38.71 -17.28 -6.86
N LEU A 37 -39.25 -16.13 -6.44
CA LEU A 37 -38.41 -14.95 -6.21
C LEU A 37 -37.30 -15.37 -5.24
N PRO A 38 -36.02 -15.04 -5.51
CA PRO A 38 -34.96 -15.37 -4.57
C PRO A 38 -35.34 -14.84 -3.18
N GLN A 39 -35.35 -15.73 -2.18
CA GLN A 39 -35.74 -15.37 -0.81
C GLN A 39 -34.93 -14.21 -0.23
N ALA A 40 -33.76 -13.92 -0.80
CA ALA A 40 -32.93 -12.78 -0.47
C ALA A 40 -33.57 -11.44 -0.79
N THR A 41 -34.50 -11.38 -1.77
CA THR A 41 -35.11 -10.13 -2.24
C THR A 41 -36.33 -9.72 -1.44
N LEU A 42 -36.93 -10.64 -0.70
CA LEU A 42 -38.15 -10.39 0.12
C LEU A 42 -37.85 -10.10 1.59
N GLY A 43 -36.60 -10.27 2.02
CA GLY A 43 -36.18 -10.01 3.40
C GLY A 43 -35.91 -8.53 3.67
N SER A 44 -36.08 -8.10 4.92
CA SER A 44 -35.64 -6.77 5.40
C SER A 44 -34.11 -6.57 5.32
N VAL A 45 -33.34 -7.62 5.00
CA VAL A 45 -31.88 -7.65 4.90
C VAL A 45 -31.50 -8.36 3.60
N PRO A 46 -31.47 -7.68 2.44
CA PRO A 46 -31.33 -8.28 1.12
C PRO A 46 -29.93 -8.91 0.89
N TRP A 47 -28.91 -8.49 1.61
CA TRP A 47 -27.53 -8.99 1.48
C TRP A 47 -27.26 -10.28 2.28
N ARG A 48 -28.26 -10.79 3.06
CA ARG A 48 -28.08 -12.01 3.85
C ARG A 48 -29.29 -12.92 3.72
N ARG A 49 -29.05 -14.18 3.41
CA ARG A 49 -30.10 -15.20 3.33
C ARG A 49 -30.71 -15.46 4.71
N GLU A 50 -31.99 -15.80 4.71
CA GLU A 50 -32.65 -16.29 5.92
C GLU A 50 -32.19 -17.72 6.24
N ASN A 51 -32.22 -18.07 7.54
CA ASN A 51 -31.91 -19.42 8.01
C ASN A 51 -30.49 -19.95 7.73
N VAL A 52 -29.49 -19.05 7.56
CA VAL A 52 -28.08 -19.44 7.50
C VAL A 52 -27.72 -20.17 8.79
N ARG A 53 -27.08 -21.35 8.69
CA ARG A 53 -26.64 -22.16 9.83
C ARG A 53 -25.22 -22.66 9.61
N TYR A 54 -24.40 -22.53 10.63
CA TYR A 54 -23.03 -23.03 10.72
C TYR A 54 -22.89 -23.95 11.91
N ASN A 55 -22.07 -24.98 11.81
CA ASN A 55 -21.73 -25.87 12.93
C ASN A 55 -20.83 -25.15 13.95
N ALA A 56 -19.96 -24.27 13.48
CA ALA A 56 -19.16 -23.37 14.30
C ALA A 56 -19.43 -21.92 13.84
N ASN A 57 -19.80 -21.08 14.79
CA ASN A 57 -19.99 -19.67 14.52
C ASN A 57 -18.66 -18.95 14.65
N GLU A 58 -18.14 -18.41 13.53
CA GLU A 58 -16.85 -17.75 13.46
C GLU A 58 -16.97 -16.43 12.72
N LEU A 59 -16.26 -15.42 13.19
CA LEU A 59 -16.11 -14.13 12.53
C LEU A 59 -14.64 -13.76 12.54
N TYR A 60 -14.10 -13.57 11.35
CA TYR A 60 -12.75 -13.08 11.13
C TYR A 60 -12.84 -11.62 10.68
N MET A 61 -11.95 -10.81 11.22
CA MET A 61 -11.88 -9.39 10.90
C MET A 61 -10.42 -8.96 10.85
N ASP A 62 -10.02 -8.44 9.69
CA ASP A 62 -8.67 -7.95 9.43
C ASP A 62 -8.71 -6.48 9.03
N ILE A 63 -7.76 -5.71 9.54
CA ILE A 63 -7.51 -4.33 9.11
C ILE A 63 -6.26 -4.37 8.21
N VAL A 64 -6.47 -4.10 6.92
CA VAL A 64 -5.41 -4.11 5.91
C VAL A 64 -5.12 -2.68 5.50
N GLU A 65 -3.91 -2.20 5.76
CA GLU A 65 -3.50 -0.83 5.45
C GLU A 65 -2.43 -0.79 4.37
N LYS A 66 -2.59 0.14 3.43
CA LYS A 66 -1.60 0.52 2.43
C LYS A 66 -1.06 1.89 2.80
N LEU A 67 0.21 1.92 3.20
CA LEU A 67 0.93 3.15 3.52
C LEU A 67 1.64 3.68 2.27
N SER A 68 1.40 4.93 1.94
CA SER A 68 2.13 5.69 0.92
C SER A 68 2.81 6.88 1.58
N ALA A 69 4.11 7.04 1.39
CA ALA A 69 4.87 8.14 1.97
C ALA A 69 5.95 8.64 1.02
N VAL A 70 6.16 9.96 1.03
CA VAL A 70 7.23 10.63 0.29
C VAL A 70 8.15 11.31 1.29
N ILE A 71 9.44 11.00 1.21
CA ILE A 71 10.48 11.54 2.07
C ILE A 71 11.50 12.25 1.21
N ASP A 72 11.87 13.47 1.57
CA ASP A 72 13.02 14.16 0.95
C ASP A 72 14.31 13.41 1.33
N GLY A 73 14.98 12.85 0.33
CA GLY A 73 16.20 12.07 0.53
C GLY A 73 17.39 12.88 1.05
N ARG A 74 17.36 14.21 0.93
CA ARG A 74 18.42 15.12 1.38
C ARG A 74 18.21 15.56 2.83
N THR A 75 16.99 15.93 3.18
CA THR A 75 16.65 16.46 4.52
C THR A 75 16.12 15.37 5.44
N SER A 76 15.75 14.20 4.89
CA SER A 76 15.05 13.12 5.59
C SER A 76 13.71 13.58 6.20
N MET A 77 13.15 14.67 5.70
CA MET A 77 11.84 15.17 6.12
C MET A 77 10.73 14.43 5.38
N LEU A 78 9.68 14.11 6.10
CA LEU A 78 8.46 13.55 5.55
C LEU A 78 7.67 14.67 4.87
N GLU A 79 7.53 14.60 3.55
CA GLU A 79 6.75 15.56 2.75
C GLU A 79 5.28 15.20 2.70
N HIS A 80 4.99 13.92 2.54
CA HIS A 80 3.64 13.40 2.45
C HIS A 80 3.56 12.01 3.06
N ALA A 81 2.49 11.73 3.78
CA ALA A 81 2.15 10.37 4.22
C ALA A 81 0.65 10.20 4.29
N GLU A 82 0.19 9.10 3.76
CA GLU A 82 -1.21 8.72 3.68
C GLU A 82 -1.35 7.22 3.89
N VAL A 83 -2.39 6.83 4.61
CA VAL A 83 -2.81 5.44 4.75
C VAL A 83 -4.19 5.29 4.16
N ILE A 84 -4.37 4.28 3.31
CA ILE A 84 -5.66 3.78 2.87
C ILE A 84 -5.86 2.41 3.51
N GLY A 85 -6.93 2.27 4.28
CA GLY A 85 -7.24 1.06 5.01
C GLY A 85 -8.57 0.45 4.60
N ASP A 86 -8.61 -0.88 4.60
CA ASP A 86 -9.79 -1.69 4.38
C ASP A 86 -10.07 -2.54 5.64
N ILE A 87 -11.34 -2.61 6.06
CA ILE A 87 -11.79 -3.52 7.10
C ILE A 87 -12.38 -4.73 6.39
N GLU A 88 -11.61 -5.80 6.32
CA GLU A 88 -12.03 -7.04 5.69
C GLU A 88 -12.66 -7.97 6.72
N CYS A 89 -13.79 -8.56 6.36
CA CYS A 89 -14.53 -9.47 7.23
C CYS A 89 -14.82 -10.78 6.51
N ASN A 90 -14.81 -11.87 7.26
CA ASN A 90 -15.35 -13.15 6.82
C ASN A 90 -16.30 -13.67 7.89
N CYS A 91 -17.59 -13.65 7.59
CA CYS A 91 -18.65 -13.97 8.54
C CYS A 91 -19.22 -15.36 8.27
N GLN A 92 -19.09 -16.23 9.26
CA GLN A 92 -19.68 -17.58 9.32
C GLN A 92 -20.53 -17.70 10.58
N LEU A 93 -21.50 -16.80 10.76
CA LEU A 93 -22.41 -16.77 11.91
C LEU A 93 -23.78 -17.26 11.49
N SER A 94 -24.45 -18.02 12.35
CA SER A 94 -25.81 -18.50 12.11
C SER A 94 -26.85 -17.40 12.35
N GLY A 95 -27.97 -17.45 11.63
CA GLY A 95 -29.10 -16.54 11.80
C GLY A 95 -28.80 -15.12 11.29
N ARG A 96 -29.30 -14.13 11.97
CA ARG A 96 -29.15 -12.69 11.68
C ARG A 96 -28.41 -11.98 12.82
N PRO A 97 -27.08 -12.13 12.91
CA PRO A 97 -26.32 -11.51 13.99
C PRO A 97 -26.31 -9.98 13.85
N ASP A 98 -26.60 -9.29 14.92
CA ASP A 98 -26.49 -7.83 14.99
C ASP A 98 -25.17 -7.45 15.66
N LEU A 99 -24.23 -6.95 14.87
CA LEU A 99 -22.88 -6.65 15.30
C LEU A 99 -22.69 -5.15 15.55
N THR A 100 -21.94 -4.83 16.60
CA THR A 100 -21.46 -3.46 16.86
C THR A 100 -19.97 -3.48 17.12
N LEU A 101 -19.22 -2.84 16.25
CA LEU A 101 -17.77 -2.71 16.30
C LEU A 101 -17.39 -1.33 16.81
N HIS A 102 -16.55 -1.29 17.82
CA HIS A 102 -15.90 -0.06 18.30
C HIS A 102 -14.43 -0.08 17.92
N ILE A 103 -13.96 1.01 17.32
CA ILE A 103 -12.59 1.22 16.89
C ILE A 103 -11.94 2.23 17.82
N ALA A 104 -10.68 2.06 18.15
CA ALA A 104 -9.89 3.09 18.79
C ALA A 104 -9.63 4.24 17.80
N GLU A 105 -9.68 5.47 18.28
CA GLU A 105 -9.43 6.69 17.49
C GLU A 105 -10.31 6.84 16.23
N PRO A 106 -11.66 6.67 16.33
CA PRO A 106 -12.54 6.69 15.17
C PRO A 106 -12.59 8.05 14.46
N TYR A 107 -12.16 9.12 15.13
CA TYR A 107 -12.10 10.48 14.58
C TYR A 107 -10.88 10.70 13.67
N ALA A 108 -9.88 9.82 13.71
CA ALA A 108 -8.75 9.84 12.81
C ALA A 108 -9.10 9.34 11.40
N LEU A 109 -10.25 8.66 11.25
CA LEU A 109 -10.73 8.16 9.97
C LEU A 109 -11.33 9.28 9.13
N GLU A 110 -10.74 9.50 7.98
CA GLU A 110 -11.22 10.41 6.95
C GLU A 110 -11.78 9.62 5.76
N ASP A 111 -12.61 10.25 4.94
CA ASP A 111 -13.13 9.68 3.68
C ASP A 111 -13.65 8.24 3.84
N VAL A 112 -14.43 8.00 4.90
CA VAL A 112 -14.93 6.66 5.22
C VAL A 112 -16.04 6.25 4.26
N SER A 113 -15.91 5.05 3.68
CA SER A 113 -16.94 4.40 2.87
C SER A 113 -17.31 3.07 3.49
N PHE A 114 -18.58 2.82 3.74
CA PHE A 114 -19.06 1.58 4.35
C PHE A 114 -19.86 0.72 3.39
N HIS A 115 -19.82 -0.58 3.62
CA HIS A 115 -20.73 -1.53 2.99
C HIS A 115 -22.19 -1.15 3.33
N PRO A 116 -23.17 -1.34 2.41
CA PRO A 116 -24.58 -1.03 2.64
C PRO A 116 -25.22 -1.71 3.86
N CYS A 117 -24.60 -2.76 4.41
CA CYS A 117 -25.06 -3.42 5.63
C CYS A 117 -24.87 -2.55 6.89
N VAL A 118 -24.05 -1.50 6.84
CA VAL A 118 -23.74 -0.64 7.97
C VAL A 118 -24.83 0.39 8.17
N ARG A 119 -25.25 0.57 9.41
CA ARG A 119 -26.20 1.62 9.82
C ARG A 119 -25.45 2.95 9.96
N LEU A 120 -25.42 3.72 8.86
CA LEU A 120 -24.63 4.96 8.76
C LEU A 120 -24.96 5.97 9.87
N TRP A 121 -26.23 6.08 10.27
CA TRP A 121 -26.65 7.00 11.34
C TRP A 121 -25.98 6.71 12.69
N ARG A 122 -25.64 5.43 13.00
CA ARG A 122 -24.88 5.08 14.20
C ARG A 122 -23.43 5.54 14.13
N TRP A 123 -22.84 5.46 12.96
CA TRP A 123 -21.51 6.02 12.74
C TRP A 123 -21.49 7.53 12.91
N GLU A 124 -22.46 8.23 12.33
CA GLU A 124 -22.56 9.68 12.41
C GLU A 124 -22.74 10.18 13.85
N GLN A 125 -23.59 9.52 14.64
CA GLN A 125 -23.91 9.93 16.01
C GLN A 125 -22.88 9.47 17.04
N ASN A 126 -22.46 8.21 16.97
CA ASN A 126 -21.73 7.55 18.05
C ASN A 126 -20.33 7.07 17.64
N ARG A 127 -19.96 7.23 16.36
CA ARG A 127 -18.70 6.71 15.81
C ARG A 127 -18.50 5.21 16.07
N CYS A 128 -19.61 4.45 16.08
CA CYS A 128 -19.58 2.99 16.14
C CYS A 128 -20.12 2.39 14.85
N ILE A 129 -19.56 1.28 14.40
CA ILE A 129 -19.97 0.58 13.20
C ILE A 129 -20.95 -0.52 13.60
N SER A 130 -22.23 -0.31 13.33
CA SER A 130 -23.29 -1.27 13.63
C SER A 130 -23.86 -1.85 12.36
N PHE A 131 -23.92 -3.17 12.24
CA PHE A 131 -24.29 -3.85 11.00
C PHE A 131 -24.81 -5.26 11.21
N VAL A 132 -25.59 -5.73 10.23
CA VAL A 132 -25.90 -7.14 10.04
C VAL A 132 -25.04 -7.62 8.87
N PRO A 133 -24.03 -8.48 9.09
CA PRO A 133 -23.04 -8.82 8.07
C PRO A 133 -23.65 -9.64 6.93
N PRO A 134 -23.17 -9.49 5.70
CA PRO A 134 -23.29 -10.50 4.67
C PRO A 134 -22.73 -11.84 5.13
N ASP A 135 -23.04 -12.89 4.41
CA ASP A 135 -22.50 -14.22 4.65
C ASP A 135 -21.21 -14.43 3.86
N GLY A 136 -20.16 -14.98 4.50
CA GLY A 136 -18.86 -15.18 3.90
C GLY A 136 -17.96 -13.94 3.90
N PRO A 137 -17.00 -13.83 2.96
CA PRO A 137 -16.05 -12.72 2.88
C PRO A 137 -16.66 -11.45 2.27
N PHE A 138 -16.39 -10.30 2.87
CA PHE A 138 -16.80 -8.99 2.38
C PHE A 138 -15.93 -7.88 3.00
N THR A 139 -15.86 -6.73 2.33
CA THR A 139 -15.24 -5.52 2.88
C THR A 139 -16.30 -4.71 3.64
N LEU A 140 -16.13 -4.55 4.93
CA LEU A 140 -17.06 -3.81 5.80
C LEU A 140 -16.98 -2.30 5.55
N GLY A 141 -15.78 -1.80 5.29
CA GLY A 141 -15.57 -0.41 4.96
C GLY A 141 -14.13 -0.11 4.59
N SER A 142 -13.94 1.01 3.90
CA SER A 142 -12.65 1.56 3.54
C SER A 142 -12.52 2.95 4.14
N TYR A 143 -11.30 3.33 4.48
CA TYR A 143 -11.02 4.63 5.10
C TYR A 143 -9.67 5.18 4.67
N ARG A 144 -9.46 6.45 4.95
CA ARG A 144 -8.19 7.15 4.76
C ARG A 144 -7.75 7.79 6.08
N VAL A 145 -6.45 7.78 6.32
CA VAL A 145 -5.82 8.52 7.42
C VAL A 145 -4.65 9.32 6.88
N ARG A 146 -4.61 10.60 7.20
CA ARG A 146 -3.52 11.52 6.87
C ARG A 146 -2.76 11.92 8.13
N GLY A 147 -1.60 12.57 7.93
CA GLY A 147 -0.80 13.06 9.05
C GLY A 147 -0.05 11.97 9.81
N ILE A 148 0.25 10.86 9.15
CA ILE A 148 1.12 9.81 9.69
C ILE A 148 2.52 10.39 9.85
N VAL A 149 3.04 10.37 11.07
CA VAL A 149 4.38 10.92 11.38
C VAL A 149 5.42 9.81 11.51
N ASN A 150 5.00 8.63 11.99
CA ASN A 150 5.90 7.53 12.31
C ASN A 150 5.86 6.46 11.22
N LEU A 151 6.88 6.43 10.38
CA LEU A 151 7.04 5.37 9.40
C LEU A 151 7.78 4.19 10.02
N PRO A 152 7.41 2.93 9.70
CA PRO A 152 8.03 1.73 10.29
C PRO A 152 9.46 1.47 9.79
N ILE A 153 9.81 2.04 8.65
CA ILE A 153 11.11 1.88 7.99
C ILE A 153 11.73 3.25 7.68
N TYR A 154 13.03 3.32 7.65
CA TYR A 154 13.76 4.43 7.05
C TYR A 154 14.69 3.94 5.94
N VAL A 155 14.85 4.76 4.91
CA VAL A 155 15.80 4.56 3.83
C VAL A 155 16.65 5.82 3.73
N ASN A 156 17.97 5.67 3.74
CA ASN A 156 18.90 6.78 3.62
C ASN A 156 19.74 6.57 2.35
N PRO A 157 19.31 7.10 1.20
CA PRO A 157 20.05 7.04 -0.05
C PRO A 157 21.07 8.17 -0.12
N GLN A 158 22.29 7.81 -0.51
CA GLN A 158 23.37 8.74 -0.85
C GLN A 158 23.86 8.39 -2.25
N ILE A 159 23.40 9.14 -3.24
CA ILE A 159 23.72 8.90 -4.64
C ILE A 159 24.31 10.18 -5.21
N SER A 160 25.54 10.08 -5.73
CA SER A 160 26.27 11.19 -6.33
C SER A 160 26.90 10.80 -7.64
N PHE A 161 26.86 11.68 -8.61
CA PHE A 161 27.51 11.51 -9.90
C PHE A 161 28.62 12.56 -10.06
N GLY A 162 29.76 12.11 -10.53
CA GLY A 162 30.93 12.96 -10.75
C GLY A 162 31.80 12.50 -11.92
N PRO A 163 32.80 13.28 -12.32
CA PRO A 163 33.77 12.82 -13.31
C PRO A 163 34.47 11.57 -12.80
N GLY A 164 34.69 10.60 -13.72
CA GLY A 164 35.39 9.36 -13.40
C GLY A 164 36.81 9.59 -12.88
N PRO A 165 37.41 8.59 -12.17
CA PRO A 165 38.74 8.71 -11.60
C PRO A 165 39.84 9.02 -12.60
N ASP A 166 39.61 8.78 -13.89
CA ASP A 166 40.59 9.07 -14.96
C ASP A 166 40.62 10.54 -15.40
N ALA A 167 39.74 11.42 -14.90
CA ALA A 167 39.68 12.83 -15.26
C ALA A 167 40.57 13.75 -14.39
N GLY A 168 41.35 13.24 -13.46
CA GLY A 168 42.08 14.00 -12.45
C GLY A 168 43.50 13.53 -12.16
N GLY A 169 44.28 13.23 -13.18
CA GLY A 169 45.73 13.01 -13.02
C GLY A 169 46.52 14.32 -13.12
N GLY A 170 46.41 15.22 -12.11
CA GLY A 170 47.16 16.43 -11.98
C GLY A 170 47.47 16.74 -10.52
N GLY A 171 48.33 15.92 -9.88
CA GLY A 171 48.94 16.25 -8.62
C GLY A 171 49.81 17.49 -8.76
N GLY A 172 49.25 18.65 -8.36
CA GLY A 172 50.00 19.91 -8.25
C GLY A 172 51.03 19.86 -7.18
N THR A 173 52.27 19.53 -7.55
CA THR A 173 53.44 19.80 -6.75
C THR A 173 53.75 21.29 -6.87
N PHE A 174 53.72 22.02 -5.76
CA PHE A 174 54.22 23.37 -5.67
C PHE A 174 55.74 23.37 -5.95
N GLY A 175 56.14 23.96 -7.05
CA GLY A 175 57.55 24.19 -7.34
C GLY A 175 57.69 25.20 -8.46
N GLY A 176 58.28 26.37 -8.12
CA GLY A 176 58.34 27.58 -8.89
C GLY A 176 59.18 27.54 -10.17
N GLY A 177 58.93 28.47 -11.04
CA GLY A 177 59.95 29.10 -11.90
C GLY A 177 59.83 28.84 -13.39
N GLY A 178 59.49 29.86 -14.21
CA GLY A 178 60.17 30.20 -15.46
C GLY A 178 59.66 29.70 -16.81
N GLY A 179 58.98 30.52 -17.55
CA GLY A 179 59.26 30.90 -18.92
C GLY A 179 59.01 29.93 -20.07
N GLY A 180 58.21 30.36 -21.05
CA GLY A 180 58.37 29.93 -22.42
C GLY A 180 57.14 29.43 -23.14
N GLY A 181 56.65 30.18 -24.13
CA GLY A 181 55.51 29.95 -24.97
C GLY A 181 55.58 28.72 -25.85
N GLY A 182 54.42 28.26 -26.25
CA GLY A 182 54.24 27.21 -27.27
C GLY A 182 52.79 26.84 -27.40
N GLY A 183 52.08 27.31 -28.42
CA GLY A 183 50.74 26.93 -28.78
C GLY A 183 50.67 25.47 -29.13
N GLY A 184 49.79 24.74 -28.43
CA GLY A 184 49.43 23.39 -28.71
C GLY A 184 47.96 23.23 -28.41
N GLY A 185 47.13 23.01 -29.43
CA GLY A 185 45.72 22.76 -29.31
C GLY A 185 45.43 21.60 -28.37
N GLY A 186 45.00 21.93 -27.18
CA GLY A 186 44.49 20.96 -26.24
C GLY A 186 43.18 20.40 -26.75
N SER A 187 43.22 19.21 -27.36
CA SER A 187 42.03 18.39 -27.51
C SER A 187 41.46 18.17 -26.11
N SER A 188 40.39 18.91 -25.83
CA SER A 188 39.58 18.70 -24.66
C SER A 188 39.13 17.23 -24.68
N SER A 189 39.67 16.43 -23.76
CA SER A 189 39.21 15.08 -23.50
C SER A 189 37.77 15.13 -22.93
N ALA A 190 36.82 15.40 -23.87
CA ALA A 190 35.40 15.39 -23.56
C ALA A 190 34.83 14.00 -23.39
N ASP A 191 35.69 12.98 -23.29
CA ASP A 191 35.29 11.58 -23.33
C ASP A 191 35.47 10.86 -22.00
N SER A 192 35.67 11.58 -20.92
CA SER A 192 35.75 10.97 -19.58
C SER A 192 34.34 10.61 -19.11
N GLY A 193 34.04 9.30 -19.07
CA GLY A 193 32.77 8.78 -18.59
C GLY A 193 32.45 9.31 -17.17
N CYS A 194 31.21 9.57 -16.91
CA CYS A 194 30.74 9.97 -15.58
C CYS A 194 30.50 8.70 -14.74
N THR A 195 30.95 8.71 -13.49
CA THR A 195 30.74 7.59 -12.56
C THR A 195 29.85 8.06 -11.42
N GLY A 196 28.82 7.26 -11.11
CA GLY A 196 27.96 7.45 -9.95
C GLY A 196 28.45 6.62 -8.77
N ARG A 197 28.50 7.22 -7.60
CA ARG A 197 28.69 6.50 -6.33
C ARG A 197 27.34 6.34 -5.66
N VAL A 198 27.02 5.12 -5.23
CA VAL A 198 25.74 4.77 -4.61
C VAL A 198 26.02 4.19 -3.22
N SER A 199 25.30 4.70 -2.23
CA SER A 199 25.25 4.13 -0.88
C SER A 199 23.83 4.27 -0.35
N VAL A 200 23.20 3.17 0.01
CA VAL A 200 21.85 3.14 0.55
C VAL A 200 21.81 2.33 1.83
N MET A 201 21.30 2.90 2.90
CA MET A 201 21.09 2.21 4.17
C MET A 201 19.59 2.12 4.47
N VAL A 202 19.18 0.96 5.00
CA VAL A 202 17.79 0.67 5.32
C VAL A 202 17.70 0.16 6.76
N GLY A 203 16.72 0.65 7.52
CA GLY A 203 16.53 0.17 8.88
C GLY A 203 15.11 0.34 9.41
N SER A 204 14.81 -0.34 10.50
CA SER A 204 13.56 -0.23 11.23
C SER A 204 13.56 1.02 12.11
N ARG A 205 12.41 1.73 12.16
CA ARG A 205 12.26 2.92 13.01
C ARG A 205 11.19 2.74 14.09
N ALA A 206 9.98 2.39 13.72
CA ALA A 206 8.82 2.47 14.61
C ALA A 206 7.86 1.27 14.48
N ALA A 207 8.37 0.11 14.09
CA ALA A 207 7.53 -1.08 13.88
C ALA A 207 7.06 -1.77 15.21
N GLN A 208 7.24 -1.11 16.36
CA GLN A 208 6.83 -1.63 17.68
C GLN A 208 7.34 -3.07 17.97
N GLY A 209 8.55 -3.40 17.50
CA GLY A 209 9.12 -4.74 17.61
C GLY A 209 8.54 -5.78 16.64
N ARG A 210 7.68 -5.37 15.73
CA ARG A 210 7.14 -6.26 14.70
C ARG A 210 8.16 -6.49 13.59
N PRO A 211 8.22 -7.70 13.02
CA PRO A 211 9.10 -7.98 11.89
C PRO A 211 8.65 -7.21 10.65
N ILE A 212 9.60 -6.63 9.95
CA ILE A 212 9.39 -6.01 8.64
C ILE A 212 9.87 -7.02 7.60
N GLU A 213 8.98 -7.41 6.71
CA GLU A 213 9.19 -8.50 5.75
C GLU A 213 8.99 -7.98 4.31
N ASP A 214 9.41 -8.79 3.34
CA ASP A 214 9.30 -8.50 1.91
C ASP A 214 9.90 -7.14 1.51
N VAL A 215 11.01 -6.75 2.17
CA VAL A 215 11.66 -5.47 1.92
C VAL A 215 12.39 -5.50 0.59
N ASN A 216 11.94 -4.65 -0.34
CA ASN A 216 12.54 -4.43 -1.65
C ASN A 216 12.88 -2.95 -1.80
N ILE A 217 14.07 -2.65 -2.27
CA ILE A 217 14.50 -1.29 -2.61
C ILE A 217 14.74 -1.23 -4.10
N ILE A 218 14.05 -0.34 -4.79
CA ILE A 218 14.17 -0.14 -6.24
C ILE A 218 14.82 1.22 -6.47
N ILE A 219 15.94 1.21 -7.15
CA ILE A 219 16.74 2.40 -7.45
C ILE A 219 16.76 2.55 -8.98
N PRO A 220 16.00 3.49 -9.54
CA PRO A 220 16.08 3.79 -10.96
C PRO A 220 17.35 4.58 -11.24
N PHE A 221 18.04 4.23 -12.31
CA PHE A 221 19.21 4.95 -12.80
C PHE A 221 18.91 5.67 -14.13
N PRO A 222 19.74 6.65 -14.51
CA PRO A 222 19.57 7.32 -15.78
C PRO A 222 19.59 6.34 -16.98
N ALA A 223 18.84 6.65 -18.04
CA ALA A 223 18.73 5.80 -19.23
C ALA A 223 20.08 5.51 -19.91
N HIS A 224 21.06 6.42 -19.76
CA HIS A 224 22.41 6.28 -20.29
C HIS A 224 23.38 5.52 -19.37
N THR A 225 22.87 4.81 -18.36
CA THR A 225 23.67 3.90 -17.52
C THR A 225 24.12 2.69 -18.32
N LEU A 226 25.43 2.45 -18.34
CA LEU A 226 26.05 1.32 -19.03
C LEU A 226 26.13 0.07 -18.14
N SER A 227 26.66 0.25 -16.93
CA SER A 227 26.87 -0.85 -16.01
C SER A 227 26.75 -0.41 -14.56
N SER A 228 26.47 -1.36 -13.69
CA SER A 228 26.46 -1.17 -12.23
C SER A 228 27.31 -2.23 -11.53
N GLN A 229 28.12 -1.79 -10.57
CA GLN A 229 28.88 -2.65 -9.67
C GLN A 229 28.42 -2.36 -8.24
N LEU A 230 27.29 -2.95 -7.88
CA LEU A 230 26.64 -2.74 -6.59
C LEU A 230 26.74 -4.02 -5.76
N SER A 231 27.06 -3.87 -4.50
CA SER A 231 27.16 -4.96 -3.53
C SER A 231 26.39 -4.61 -2.26
N ALA A 232 25.68 -5.58 -1.72
CA ALA A 232 24.95 -5.45 -0.48
C ALA A 232 25.52 -6.38 0.60
N ASN A 233 25.49 -5.93 1.86
CA ASN A 233 25.86 -6.76 3.00
C ASN A 233 24.79 -7.79 3.39
N THR A 234 23.55 -7.58 2.93
CA THR A 234 22.38 -8.42 3.23
C THR A 234 21.46 -8.44 2.01
N GLY A 235 20.90 -9.61 1.71
CA GLY A 235 19.97 -9.78 0.59
C GLY A 235 20.67 -9.98 -0.77
N THR A 236 19.91 -9.81 -1.84
CA THR A 236 20.37 -9.99 -3.23
C THR A 236 20.14 -8.72 -4.04
N VAL A 237 21.10 -8.40 -4.90
CA VAL A 237 21.06 -7.23 -5.78
C VAL A 237 20.99 -7.70 -7.21
N HIS A 238 20.07 -7.14 -7.96
CA HIS A 238 19.91 -7.37 -9.39
C HIS A 238 19.79 -6.04 -10.12
N PHE A 239 20.59 -5.86 -11.17
CA PHE A 239 20.47 -4.72 -12.06
C PHE A 239 19.84 -5.18 -13.36
N ASP A 240 18.73 -4.56 -13.74
CA ASP A 240 18.08 -4.78 -15.02
C ASP A 240 18.61 -3.76 -16.04
N GLU A 241 19.31 -4.25 -17.06
CA GLU A 241 19.86 -3.42 -18.10
C GLU A 241 18.80 -2.81 -19.03
N THR A 242 17.60 -3.38 -19.07
CA THR A 242 16.50 -2.90 -19.92
C THR A 242 15.78 -1.73 -19.28
N SER A 243 15.35 -1.87 -18.04
CA SER A 243 14.66 -0.82 -17.29
C SER A 243 15.61 0.19 -16.64
N LYS A 244 16.92 -0.15 -16.57
CA LYS A 244 17.94 0.63 -15.83
C LYS A 244 17.61 0.78 -14.35
N GLU A 245 17.00 -0.24 -13.78
CA GLU A 245 16.66 -0.30 -12.37
C GLU A 245 17.54 -1.29 -11.62
N CYS A 246 17.95 -0.91 -10.42
CA CYS A 246 18.57 -1.84 -9.48
C CYS A 246 17.51 -2.25 -8.46
N ILE A 247 17.24 -3.53 -8.37
CA ILE A 247 16.34 -4.13 -7.40
C ILE A 247 17.17 -4.82 -6.33
N TRP A 248 17.13 -4.28 -5.12
CA TRP A 248 17.76 -4.87 -3.94
C TRP A 248 16.70 -5.53 -3.06
N ARG A 249 16.68 -6.86 -3.04
CA ARG A 249 15.76 -7.67 -2.24
C ARG A 249 16.43 -8.04 -0.92
N ILE A 250 15.97 -7.41 0.16
CA ILE A 250 16.47 -7.66 1.52
C ILE A 250 15.70 -8.82 2.14
N GLY A 251 14.39 -8.94 1.81
CA GLY A 251 13.47 -9.88 2.44
C GLY A 251 13.08 -9.44 3.85
N LYS A 252 13.40 -10.23 4.87
CA LYS A 252 13.15 -9.86 6.26
C LYS A 252 14.23 -8.92 6.77
N LEU A 253 13.81 -7.78 7.31
CA LEU A 253 14.74 -6.80 7.88
C LEU A 253 15.35 -7.34 9.16
N PRO A 254 16.69 -7.47 9.27
CA PRO A 254 17.34 -7.95 10.48
C PRO A 254 17.27 -6.89 11.59
N ASN A 255 17.15 -7.34 12.84
CA ASN A 255 17.08 -6.46 14.00
C ASN A 255 18.48 -6.03 14.50
N ASP A 256 19.50 -6.84 14.21
CA ASP A 256 20.87 -6.71 14.75
C ASP A 256 21.85 -6.03 13.79
N LYS A 257 21.46 -5.89 12.53
CA LYS A 257 22.32 -5.33 11.49
C LYS A 257 21.54 -4.33 10.64
N THR A 258 22.19 -3.27 10.21
CA THR A 258 21.64 -2.33 9.25
C THR A 258 22.01 -2.78 7.84
N PRO A 259 21.05 -3.25 7.03
CA PRO A 259 21.28 -3.53 5.63
C PRO A 259 21.84 -2.32 4.91
N SER A 260 22.89 -2.54 4.13
CA SER A 260 23.53 -1.51 3.33
C SER A 260 23.90 -2.03 1.95
N LEU A 261 23.64 -1.20 0.95
CA LEU A 261 24.03 -1.37 -0.44
C LEU A 261 25.06 -0.31 -0.77
N SER A 262 26.15 -0.67 -1.42
CA SER A 262 27.16 0.28 -1.87
C SER A 262 27.83 -0.14 -3.17
N GLY A 263 28.37 0.84 -3.89
CA GLY A 263 29.09 0.59 -5.12
C GLY A 263 29.12 1.75 -6.10
N SER A 264 29.35 1.44 -7.36
CA SER A 264 29.45 2.42 -8.43
C SER A 264 28.61 2.07 -9.64
N VAL A 265 28.24 3.09 -10.38
CA VAL A 265 27.48 3.02 -11.63
C VAL A 265 28.22 3.82 -12.68
N THR A 266 28.42 3.23 -13.86
CA THR A 266 29.09 3.89 -14.99
C THR A 266 28.07 4.38 -16.00
N LEU A 267 28.18 5.64 -16.37
CA LEU A 267 27.34 6.27 -17.38
C LEU A 267 28.06 6.30 -18.75
N ALA A 268 27.29 6.35 -19.83
CA ALA A 268 27.85 6.50 -21.18
C ALA A 268 28.65 7.82 -21.32
N PRO A 269 29.67 7.86 -22.19
CA PRO A 269 30.38 9.09 -22.51
C PRO A 269 29.41 10.19 -22.95
N GLY A 270 29.60 11.41 -22.41
CA GLY A 270 28.67 12.52 -22.66
C GLY A 270 27.36 12.49 -21.87
N GLY A 271 27.07 11.36 -21.20
CA GLY A 271 25.95 11.24 -20.28
C GLY A 271 26.24 12.01 -18.98
N ARG A 272 25.87 13.27 -18.94
CA ARG A 272 25.87 14.02 -17.68
C ARG A 272 24.48 13.92 -17.08
N PRO A 273 24.33 13.39 -15.85
CA PRO A 273 23.06 13.56 -15.15
C PRO A 273 22.82 15.07 -15.05
N GLY A 274 21.66 15.52 -15.49
CA GLY A 274 21.29 16.92 -15.36
C GLY A 274 21.42 17.35 -13.89
N ARG A 275 21.63 18.62 -13.65
CA ARG A 275 21.79 19.19 -12.28
C ARG A 275 20.59 18.93 -11.39
N GLU A 276 19.48 18.46 -11.96
CA GLU A 276 18.18 18.18 -11.35
C GLU A 276 17.86 16.67 -11.31
N LEU A 277 18.86 15.79 -11.34
CA LEU A 277 18.58 14.36 -11.25
C LEU A 277 18.11 14.01 -9.81
N SER A 278 16.83 14.22 -9.59
CA SER A 278 16.13 13.71 -8.41
C SER A 278 15.84 12.23 -8.65
N LEU A 279 16.71 11.35 -8.17
CA LEU A 279 16.45 9.92 -8.19
C LEU A 279 15.47 9.60 -7.06
N THR A 280 14.31 9.09 -7.43
CA THR A 280 13.32 8.60 -6.47
C THR A 280 13.61 7.13 -6.16
N VAL A 281 14.08 6.84 -4.97
CA VAL A 281 14.24 5.47 -4.49
C VAL A 281 12.92 4.98 -3.93
N LEU A 282 12.41 3.87 -4.46
CA LEU A 282 11.18 3.25 -4.00
C LEU A 282 11.51 2.16 -2.98
N ALA A 283 10.81 2.14 -1.86
CA ALA A 283 10.89 1.11 -0.84
C ALA A 283 9.53 0.43 -0.69
N GLU A 284 9.50 -0.88 -0.88
CA GLU A 284 8.35 -1.72 -0.65
C GLU A 284 8.61 -2.62 0.56
N PHE A 285 7.61 -2.80 1.40
CA PHE A 285 7.75 -3.65 2.58
C PHE A 285 6.38 -4.09 3.10
N LYS A 286 6.37 -5.10 3.97
CA LYS A 286 5.20 -5.59 4.67
C LYS A 286 5.48 -5.68 6.17
N VAL A 287 4.52 -5.28 6.99
CA VAL A 287 4.57 -5.42 8.44
C VAL A 287 3.30 -6.08 8.92
N SER A 288 3.41 -7.32 9.40
CA SER A 288 2.27 -8.07 9.92
C SER A 288 1.87 -7.60 11.31
N MET A 289 0.57 -7.55 11.60
CA MET A 289 0.00 -7.13 12.88
C MET A 289 0.42 -5.71 13.30
N TYR A 290 0.52 -4.81 12.35
CA TYR A 290 0.86 -3.40 12.54
C TYR A 290 -0.09 -2.52 11.75
N ALA A 291 -0.66 -1.53 12.40
CA ALA A 291 -1.44 -0.48 11.76
C ALA A 291 -0.68 0.85 11.87
N ALA A 292 -0.30 1.41 10.74
CA ALA A 292 0.41 2.69 10.67
C ALA A 292 -0.45 3.86 11.18
N SER A 293 -1.76 3.72 11.05
CA SER A 293 -2.76 4.66 11.58
C SER A 293 -2.99 4.56 13.09
N ASN A 294 -2.46 3.54 13.76
CA ASN A 294 -2.82 3.13 15.13
C ASN A 294 -4.29 2.70 15.33
N ILE A 295 -5.01 2.49 14.25
CA ILE A 295 -6.38 1.99 14.33
C ILE A 295 -6.36 0.54 14.79
N ARG A 296 -7.24 0.22 15.73
CA ARG A 296 -7.41 -1.13 16.27
C ARG A 296 -8.84 -1.35 16.72
N VAL A 297 -9.27 -2.58 16.64
CA VAL A 297 -10.54 -3.00 17.22
C VAL A 297 -10.45 -2.87 18.73
N GLN A 298 -11.34 -2.07 19.31
CA GLN A 298 -11.46 -1.89 20.76
C GLN A 298 -12.40 -2.93 21.36
N SER A 299 -13.57 -3.11 20.79
CA SER A 299 -14.53 -4.14 21.18
C SER A 299 -15.45 -4.52 20.03
N LEU A 300 -15.93 -5.76 20.07
CA LEU A 300 -16.96 -6.26 19.18
C LEU A 300 -18.09 -6.83 20.03
N ARG A 301 -19.33 -6.43 19.75
CA ARG A 301 -20.53 -6.92 20.45
C ARG A 301 -21.46 -7.62 19.46
N LEU A 302 -22.04 -8.71 19.91
CA LEU A 302 -23.11 -9.43 19.23
C LEU A 302 -24.38 -9.28 20.07
N ASP A 303 -25.45 -8.76 19.47
CA ASP A 303 -26.74 -8.55 20.16
C ASP A 303 -26.60 -7.80 21.50
N ASN A 304 -25.70 -6.81 21.58
CA ASN A 304 -25.27 -6.03 22.75
C ASN A 304 -24.42 -6.79 23.80
N GLU A 305 -24.10 -8.06 23.60
CA GLU A 305 -23.15 -8.79 24.43
C GLU A 305 -21.72 -8.69 23.84
N GLU A 306 -20.74 -8.44 24.71
CA GLU A 306 -19.35 -8.34 24.28
C GLU A 306 -18.76 -9.71 23.94
N ILE A 307 -18.26 -9.86 22.72
CA ILE A 307 -17.57 -11.07 22.30
C ILE A 307 -16.10 -10.96 22.73
N THR A 308 -15.66 -11.88 23.57
CA THR A 308 -14.24 -12.00 23.92
C THR A 308 -13.48 -12.47 22.68
N SER A 309 -12.70 -11.57 22.06
CA SER A 309 -11.90 -11.88 20.87
C SER A 309 -10.78 -12.86 21.24
N ARG A 310 -10.74 -14.03 20.60
CA ARG A 310 -9.50 -14.78 20.46
C ARG A 310 -8.77 -14.23 19.25
N THR A 311 -7.83 -13.34 19.49
CA THR A 311 -6.93 -12.86 18.43
C THR A 311 -6.05 -14.04 17.99
N ARG A 312 -6.35 -14.66 16.87
CA ARG A 312 -5.38 -15.51 16.20
C ARG A 312 -4.44 -14.58 15.44
N ALA A 313 -3.16 -14.60 15.82
CA ALA A 313 -2.09 -14.03 15.03
C ALA A 313 -1.98 -14.85 13.73
N CYS A 314 -2.33 -14.26 12.60
CA CYS A 314 -1.94 -14.75 11.28
C CYS A 314 -0.69 -14.04 10.81
#